data_df36d11208b9f3157222129d659351bf
#
_entry.id   df36d11208b9f3157222129d659351bf
#
_cell.length_a   1.000
_cell.length_b   1.000
_cell.length_c   1.000
_cell.angle_alpha   90.00
_cell.angle_beta   90.00
_cell.angle_gamma   90.00
#
_symmetry.space_group_name_H-M   'P 1'
#
loop_
_entity.id
_entity.type
_entity.pdbx_description
1 polymer ?
#
loop_
_entity_poly.entity_id
_entity_poly.type
_entity_poly.pdbx_seq_one_letter_code
_entity_poly.pdbx_strand_id
1 'polypeptide(L)'
;MRPTKEGLLVGGIGDITSVSSPLLEAEQDIFFRGLLEPNSFYTRHVTTTAPRRLGILGGTFDPPHAGHLAAAVAVQTQVGLDELVLMVANEPWQKVGDRQVTPAAVRLEMTEALVEGISGLRADDREIRRGGPTFTVDTLEEILAEQPGTEIFLIVGADTANRLETWHRASDVVRLSTIVIVNRDDSNNTAPGFLRDARVVNVSMNPVDVSSSAIREAVARAESIDSATSASVASIIRDHSLYSGTQ
;
A
#
# COMPACT_ATOMS: atom_id res chain seq x y z
N MET A 1 69.06 8.30 -34.94
CA MET A 1 69.75 8.88 -33.73
C MET A 1 68.95 8.44 -32.51
N ARG A 2 69.51 7.53 -31.75
CA ARG A 2 69.18 7.25 -30.34
C ARG A 2 69.77 8.39 -29.48
N PRO A 3 69.47 8.55 -28.16
CA PRO A 3 69.20 7.50 -27.17
C PRO A 3 68.09 7.85 -26.12
N THR A 4 67.59 6.81 -25.41
CA THR A 4 67.81 6.33 -24.02
C THR A 4 67.08 7.15 -22.94
N LYS A 5 66.50 6.62 -21.91
CA LYS A 5 66.47 5.44 -21.03
C LYS A 5 65.54 5.71 -19.85
N GLU A 6 64.90 4.66 -19.40
CA GLU A 6 64.74 4.23 -17.97
C GLU A 6 63.92 5.12 -17.00
N GLY A 7 62.91 4.59 -16.33
CA GLY A 7 62.97 3.73 -15.19
C GLY A 7 61.62 3.28 -14.65
N LEU A 8 61.58 2.05 -14.40
CA LEU A 8 60.63 1.24 -13.67
C LEU A 8 60.62 1.57 -12.18
N LEU A 9 59.46 1.69 -11.54
CA LEU A 9 59.30 1.24 -10.14
C LEU A 9 57.84 0.87 -9.82
N VAL A 10 57.71 -0.35 -9.42
CA VAL A 10 56.54 -1.04 -8.82
C VAL A 10 56.43 -0.60 -7.36
N GLY A 11 55.25 -0.42 -6.86
CA GLY A 11 55.04 -0.26 -5.43
C GLY A 11 53.60 0.13 -5.10
N GLY A 12 52.81 -0.83 -4.67
CA GLY A 12 52.26 -0.92 -3.36
C GLY A 12 50.77 -0.70 -3.33
N ILE A 13 50.03 -1.80 -3.21
CA ILE A 13 48.64 -1.87 -2.77
C ILE A 13 48.59 -1.38 -1.34
N GLY A 14 47.91 -0.28 -1.08
CA GLY A 14 47.65 0.25 0.26
C GLY A 14 46.15 0.20 0.55
N ASP A 15 45.78 -0.56 1.57
CA ASP A 15 44.46 -0.62 2.22
C ASP A 15 43.87 0.75 2.49
N ILE A 16 42.65 1.00 2.03
CA ILE A 16 41.81 2.09 2.54
C ILE A 16 40.85 1.54 3.56
N THR A 17 41.37 1.37 4.78
CA THR A 17 40.53 1.22 5.98
C THR A 17 39.87 2.57 6.27
N SER A 18 38.55 2.50 6.39
CA SER A 18 37.62 3.37 7.16
C SER A 18 38.17 4.67 7.71
N VAL A 19 37.74 5.77 7.12
CA VAL A 19 37.79 7.09 7.79
C VAL A 19 36.37 7.40 8.25
N SER A 20 36.09 7.11 9.52
CA SER A 20 34.93 7.64 10.24
C SER A 20 35.14 9.15 10.43
N SER A 21 34.19 9.94 9.96
CA SER A 21 34.23 11.39 10.04
C SER A 21 33.84 11.85 11.45
N PRO A 22 34.68 12.61 12.18
CA PRO A 22 34.40 13.05 13.55
C PRO A 22 33.28 14.09 13.68
N LEU A 23 32.68 14.52 12.57
CA LEU A 23 31.62 15.55 12.55
C LEU A 23 30.23 15.01 12.84
N LEU A 24 30.01 13.71 12.70
CA LEU A 24 28.70 13.07 12.97
C LEU A 24 28.47 12.76 14.46
N GLU A 25 29.54 12.62 15.24
CA GLU A 25 29.44 12.39 16.70
C GLU A 25 29.19 13.69 17.48
N ALA A 26 29.63 14.83 16.95
CA ALA A 26 29.46 16.13 17.62
C ALA A 26 28.05 16.69 17.54
N GLU A 27 27.29 16.36 16.51
CA GLU A 27 25.86 16.79 16.37
C GLU A 27 24.90 15.97 17.23
N GLN A 28 25.22 14.72 17.55
CA GLN A 28 24.41 13.90 18.45
C GLN A 28 24.56 14.30 19.92
N ASP A 29 25.74 14.74 20.34
CA ASP A 29 25.99 15.17 21.72
C ASP A 29 25.33 16.53 22.06
N ILE A 30 25.12 17.39 21.09
CA ILE A 30 24.44 18.68 21.30
C ILE A 30 22.95 18.50 21.50
N PHE A 31 22.35 17.48 20.85
CA PHE A 31 20.93 17.17 20.98
C PHE A 31 20.58 16.59 22.36
N PHE A 32 21.47 15.82 22.97
CA PHE A 32 21.24 15.22 24.29
C PHE A 32 21.57 16.12 25.50
N ARG A 33 22.38 17.14 25.34
CA ARG A 33 22.71 18.08 26.42
C ARG A 33 21.65 19.13 26.73
N GLY A 34 20.71 19.38 25.81
CA GLY A 34 19.61 20.32 26.00
C GLY A 34 18.45 19.79 26.85
N LEU A 35 18.49 18.53 27.27
CA LEU A 35 17.37 17.85 27.98
C LEU A 35 17.52 17.78 29.50
N LEU A 36 18.55 18.40 30.11
CA LEU A 36 18.81 18.26 31.55
C LEU A 36 18.87 19.60 32.28
N GLU A 37 17.98 20.55 31.98
CA GLU A 37 17.76 21.70 32.86
C GLU A 37 16.37 21.59 33.50
N PRO A 38 16.26 21.52 34.85
CA PRO A 38 14.98 21.52 35.54
C PRO A 38 14.49 22.96 35.70
N ASN A 39 13.69 23.46 34.78
CA ASN A 39 12.93 24.68 35.03
C ASN A 39 11.44 24.45 34.85
N SER A 40 10.82 24.36 35.99
CA SER A 40 9.41 24.32 36.33
C SER A 40 8.64 25.48 35.67
N PHE A 41 7.88 25.13 34.61
CA PHE A 41 6.55 25.69 34.39
C PHE A 41 5.68 24.59 33.83
N TYR A 42 4.69 24.14 34.61
CA TYR A 42 3.62 23.26 34.16
C TYR A 42 2.78 23.95 33.09
N THR A 43 3.30 24.01 31.90
CA THR A 43 2.45 24.18 30.71
C THR A 43 2.01 22.78 30.35
N ARG A 44 0.75 22.48 30.61
CA ARG A 44 0.07 21.31 30.01
C ARG A 44 0.19 21.50 28.50
N HIS A 45 1.26 20.98 27.90
CA HIS A 45 1.28 20.73 26.46
C HIS A 45 0.23 19.62 26.24
N VAL A 46 -0.98 20.04 25.88
CA VAL A 46 -1.85 19.18 25.13
C VAL A 46 -1.09 18.97 23.82
N THR A 47 -0.32 17.92 23.76
CA THR A 47 0.17 17.38 22.48
C THR A 47 -1.08 16.88 21.77
N THR A 48 -1.71 17.75 21.00
CA THR A 48 -2.61 17.31 19.95
C THR A 48 -1.71 16.61 18.95
N THR A 49 -1.46 15.32 19.15
CA THR A 49 -0.92 14.48 18.11
C THR A 49 -1.86 14.63 16.92
N ALA A 50 -1.32 15.00 15.77
CA ALA A 50 -2.12 15.05 14.54
C ALA A 50 -2.91 13.74 14.41
N PRO A 51 -4.15 13.78 13.92
CA PRO A 51 -4.94 12.57 13.74
C PRO A 51 -4.19 11.58 12.85
N ARG A 52 -4.22 10.31 13.22
CA ARG A 52 -3.64 9.23 12.42
C ARG A 52 -4.34 9.18 11.06
N ARG A 53 -3.57 9.16 9.99
CA ARG A 53 -4.05 9.13 8.60
C ARG A 53 -3.92 7.72 8.06
N LEU A 54 -5.06 7.01 7.99
CA LEU A 54 -5.12 5.61 7.59
C LEU A 54 -5.73 5.46 6.20
N GLY A 55 -4.97 4.89 5.26
CA GLY A 55 -5.46 4.49 3.94
C GLY A 55 -6.10 3.10 3.97
N ILE A 56 -7.20 2.93 3.24
CA ILE A 56 -7.85 1.63 3.06
C ILE A 56 -8.02 1.38 1.57
N LEU A 57 -7.31 0.39 1.06
CA LEU A 57 -7.49 -0.15 -0.28
C LEU A 57 -8.22 -1.49 -0.17
N GLY A 58 -9.54 -1.46 -0.34
CA GLY A 58 -10.37 -2.67 -0.32
C GLY A 58 -10.28 -3.46 -1.61
N GLY A 59 -10.26 -4.78 -1.52
CA GLY A 59 -10.20 -5.60 -2.71
C GLY A 59 -10.47 -7.08 -2.48
N THR A 60 -10.82 -7.77 -3.57
CA THR A 60 -10.91 -9.24 -3.56
C THR A 60 -9.51 -9.85 -3.51
N PHE A 61 -8.53 -9.24 -4.18
CA PHE A 61 -7.14 -9.68 -4.28
C PHE A 61 -7.01 -11.16 -4.71
N ASP A 62 -7.52 -11.47 -5.90
CA ASP A 62 -7.65 -12.83 -6.40
C ASP A 62 -7.05 -13.03 -7.82
N PRO A 63 -5.70 -13.01 -7.95
CA PRO A 63 -4.70 -12.67 -6.94
C PRO A 63 -4.42 -11.16 -6.80
N PRO A 64 -3.73 -10.72 -5.74
CA PRO A 64 -3.14 -9.40 -5.67
C PRO A 64 -1.98 -9.29 -6.67
N HIS A 65 -1.67 -8.06 -7.13
CA HIS A 65 -0.73 -7.85 -8.23
C HIS A 65 -0.03 -6.49 -8.17
N ALA A 66 0.97 -6.29 -9.03
CA ALA A 66 1.78 -5.09 -9.10
C ALA A 66 0.96 -3.79 -9.23
N GLY A 67 -0.21 -3.82 -9.90
CA GLY A 67 -1.11 -2.67 -9.98
C GLY A 67 -1.71 -2.26 -8.65
N HIS A 68 -2.05 -3.23 -7.78
CA HIS A 68 -2.51 -2.93 -6.42
C HIS A 68 -1.40 -2.31 -5.58
N LEU A 69 -0.18 -2.86 -5.67
CA LEU A 69 0.98 -2.35 -4.97
C LEU A 69 1.34 -0.93 -5.42
N ALA A 70 1.38 -0.70 -6.73
CA ALA A 70 1.68 0.62 -7.29
C ALA A 70 0.65 1.67 -6.84
N ALA A 71 -0.64 1.33 -6.83
CA ALA A 71 -1.68 2.20 -6.32
C ALA A 71 -1.50 2.52 -4.83
N ALA A 72 -1.21 1.50 -4.01
CA ALA A 72 -0.97 1.68 -2.57
C ALA A 72 0.22 2.60 -2.30
N VAL A 73 1.37 2.36 -2.95
CA VAL A 73 2.58 3.18 -2.79
C VAL A 73 2.37 4.61 -3.28
N ALA A 74 1.72 4.79 -4.44
CA ALA A 74 1.43 6.13 -4.98
C ALA A 74 0.55 6.94 -4.02
N VAL A 75 -0.51 6.33 -3.50
CA VAL A 75 -1.43 7.00 -2.56
C VAL A 75 -0.71 7.29 -1.24
N GLN A 76 -0.03 6.31 -0.65
CA GLN A 76 0.70 6.51 0.61
C GLN A 76 1.63 7.71 0.53
N THR A 77 2.39 7.81 -0.57
CA THR A 77 3.38 8.87 -0.78
C THR A 77 2.73 10.23 -1.05
N GLN A 78 1.77 10.30 -2.00
CA GLN A 78 1.20 11.58 -2.45
C GLN A 78 0.22 12.17 -1.43
N VAL A 79 -0.50 11.31 -0.70
CA VAL A 79 -1.45 11.75 0.33
C VAL A 79 -0.73 11.96 1.67
N GLY A 80 0.42 11.33 1.90
CA GLY A 80 1.16 11.39 3.16
C GLY A 80 0.43 10.63 4.27
N LEU A 81 0.13 9.34 4.03
CA LEU A 81 -0.54 8.48 5.00
C LEU A 81 0.48 7.89 5.98
N ASP A 82 0.10 7.77 7.25
CA ASP A 82 0.90 7.08 8.25
C ASP A 82 0.94 5.58 7.99
N GLU A 83 -0.17 5.03 7.53
CA GLU A 83 -0.32 3.62 7.17
C GLU A 83 -1.36 3.47 6.06
N LEU A 84 -1.18 2.46 5.20
CA LEU A 84 -2.17 2.02 4.23
C LEU A 84 -2.37 0.51 4.34
N VAL A 85 -3.63 0.11 4.48
CA VAL A 85 -4.01 -1.30 4.59
C VAL A 85 -4.67 -1.79 3.30
N LEU A 86 -4.25 -2.97 2.84
CA LEU A 86 -4.94 -3.74 1.83
C LEU A 86 -5.98 -4.61 2.54
N MET A 87 -7.23 -4.17 2.52
CA MET A 87 -8.36 -4.82 3.20
C MET A 87 -8.90 -5.96 2.35
N VAL A 88 -8.70 -7.19 2.81
CA VAL A 88 -9.11 -8.38 2.04
C VAL A 88 -10.58 -8.70 2.30
N ALA A 89 -11.40 -8.57 1.25
CA ALA A 89 -12.83 -8.86 1.34
C ALA A 89 -13.08 -10.34 1.69
N ASN A 90 -13.99 -10.60 2.65
CA ASN A 90 -14.42 -11.96 2.96
C ASN A 90 -15.26 -12.52 1.80
N GLU A 91 -16.48 -12.03 1.65
CA GLU A 91 -17.38 -12.38 0.54
C GLU A 91 -17.63 -11.12 -0.31
N PRO A 92 -16.99 -10.98 -1.48
CA PRO A 92 -17.16 -9.83 -2.35
C PRO A 92 -18.53 -9.91 -3.04
N TRP A 93 -19.54 -9.28 -2.47
CA TRP A 93 -20.94 -9.34 -2.93
C TRP A 93 -21.13 -9.01 -4.42
N GLN A 94 -20.25 -8.17 -4.98
CA GLN A 94 -20.29 -7.80 -6.41
C GLN A 94 -19.79 -8.90 -7.37
N LYS A 95 -19.20 -9.98 -6.84
CA LYS A 95 -18.59 -11.06 -7.62
C LYS A 95 -19.20 -12.43 -7.33
N VAL A 96 -20.25 -12.48 -6.49
CA VAL A 96 -20.95 -13.71 -6.17
C VAL A 96 -21.78 -14.13 -7.41
N GLY A 97 -21.46 -15.30 -7.97
CA GLY A 97 -22.21 -15.92 -9.07
C GLY A 97 -21.46 -16.03 -10.40
N ASP A 98 -20.41 -15.22 -10.65
CA ASP A 98 -19.71 -15.25 -11.94
C ASP A 98 -18.60 -16.31 -12.02
N ARG A 99 -17.99 -16.66 -10.88
CA ARG A 99 -16.94 -17.68 -10.76
C ARG A 99 -16.68 -18.04 -9.29
N GLN A 100 -16.04 -19.17 -9.07
CA GLN A 100 -15.52 -19.51 -7.74
C GLN A 100 -14.34 -18.56 -7.39
N VAL A 101 -14.46 -17.82 -6.29
CA VAL A 101 -13.42 -16.96 -5.75
C VAL A 101 -12.50 -17.80 -4.85
N THR A 102 -11.20 -17.59 -4.93
CA THR A 102 -10.21 -18.26 -4.05
C THR A 102 -10.58 -18.02 -2.58
N PRO A 103 -10.45 -19.02 -1.69
CA PRO A 103 -10.76 -18.88 -0.27
C PRO A 103 -10.11 -17.63 0.35
N ALA A 104 -10.84 -16.93 1.21
CA ALA A 104 -10.41 -15.65 1.77
C ALA A 104 -9.04 -15.75 2.50
N ALA A 105 -8.78 -16.85 3.22
CA ALA A 105 -7.51 -17.08 3.89
C ALA A 105 -6.31 -17.13 2.92
N VAL A 106 -6.47 -17.78 1.76
CA VAL A 106 -5.41 -17.86 0.74
C VAL A 106 -5.22 -16.50 0.05
N ARG A 107 -6.30 -15.72 -0.15
CA ARG A 107 -6.20 -14.35 -0.68
C ARG A 107 -5.50 -13.42 0.30
N LEU A 108 -5.72 -13.60 1.60
CA LEU A 108 -4.99 -12.90 2.65
C LEU A 108 -3.50 -13.24 2.60
N GLU A 109 -3.14 -14.53 2.60
CA GLU A 109 -1.76 -15.01 2.49
C GLU A 109 -1.03 -14.38 1.28
N MET A 110 -1.66 -14.37 0.12
CA MET A 110 -1.12 -13.70 -1.08
C MET A 110 -0.98 -12.19 -0.90
N THR A 111 -1.93 -11.55 -0.20
CA THR A 111 -1.90 -10.09 0.00
C THR A 111 -0.81 -9.70 1.00
N GLU A 112 -0.61 -10.47 2.08
CA GLU A 112 0.50 -10.33 3.00
C GLU A 112 1.84 -10.47 2.29
N ALA A 113 2.00 -11.51 1.46
CA ALA A 113 3.19 -11.75 0.66
C ALA A 113 3.47 -10.63 -0.38
N LEU A 114 2.43 -9.95 -0.89
CA LEU A 114 2.60 -8.82 -1.81
C LEU A 114 3.22 -7.60 -1.12
N VAL A 115 2.84 -7.33 0.13
CA VAL A 115 3.24 -6.12 0.87
C VAL A 115 4.36 -6.36 1.87
N GLU A 116 4.88 -7.59 1.96
CA GLU A 116 5.94 -7.97 2.89
C GLU A 116 7.17 -7.08 2.74
N GLY A 117 7.68 -6.56 3.85
CA GLY A 117 8.87 -5.70 3.88
C GLY A 117 8.65 -4.27 3.39
N ILE A 118 7.43 -3.87 3.00
CA ILE A 118 7.14 -2.51 2.55
C ILE A 118 6.66 -1.66 3.71
N SER A 119 7.44 -0.68 4.09
CA SER A 119 7.13 0.19 5.22
C SER A 119 5.81 0.93 5.04
N GLY A 120 4.96 0.89 6.07
CA GLY A 120 3.67 1.57 6.09
C GLY A 120 2.57 0.88 5.27
N LEU A 121 2.84 -0.29 4.69
CA LEU A 121 1.82 -1.13 4.05
C LEU A 121 1.61 -2.42 4.85
N ARG A 122 0.37 -2.88 4.97
CA ARG A 122 0.04 -4.21 5.48
C ARG A 122 -1.26 -4.74 4.87
N ALA A 123 -1.45 -6.04 4.91
CA ALA A 123 -2.76 -6.65 4.70
C ALA A 123 -3.61 -6.59 5.99
N ASP A 124 -4.94 -6.62 5.86
CA ASP A 124 -5.85 -6.64 6.99
C ASP A 124 -6.95 -7.68 6.76
N ASP A 125 -7.16 -8.52 7.77
CA ASP A 125 -8.09 -9.66 7.77
C ASP A 125 -9.44 -9.33 8.44
N ARG A 126 -9.69 -8.08 8.79
CA ARG A 126 -10.87 -7.64 9.56
C ARG A 126 -12.18 -8.16 8.98
N GLU A 127 -12.36 -7.99 7.68
CA GLU A 127 -13.57 -8.42 7.00
C GLU A 127 -13.71 -9.95 6.97
N ILE A 128 -12.57 -10.67 6.92
CA ILE A 128 -12.54 -12.15 7.02
C ILE A 128 -12.95 -12.58 8.43
N ARG A 129 -12.39 -11.96 9.46
CA ARG A 129 -12.74 -12.27 10.88
C ARG A 129 -14.18 -11.93 11.20
N ARG A 130 -14.72 -10.86 10.66
CA ARG A 130 -16.13 -10.48 10.80
C ARG A 130 -17.05 -11.52 10.16
N GLY A 131 -16.64 -12.08 9.02
CA GLY A 131 -17.45 -13.03 8.24
C GLY A 131 -18.62 -12.38 7.51
N GLY A 132 -19.34 -13.19 6.73
CA GLY A 132 -20.49 -12.74 5.96
C GLY A 132 -20.16 -11.78 4.81
N PRO A 133 -21.19 -11.13 4.24
CA PRO A 133 -21.03 -10.16 3.16
C PRO A 133 -20.17 -8.98 3.59
N THR A 134 -19.28 -8.54 2.72
CA THR A 134 -18.38 -7.41 2.97
C THR A 134 -19.05 -6.10 2.57
N PHE A 135 -19.32 -5.22 3.55
CA PHE A 135 -19.75 -3.85 3.31
C PHE A 135 -18.71 -2.87 3.87
N THR A 136 -18.24 -1.98 3.03
CA THR A 136 -17.20 -1.00 3.40
C THR A 136 -17.60 -0.14 4.59
N VAL A 137 -18.87 0.27 4.68
CA VAL A 137 -19.34 1.10 5.79
C VAL A 137 -19.11 0.45 7.15
N ASP A 138 -19.35 -0.86 7.28
CA ASP A 138 -19.16 -1.60 8.53
C ASP A 138 -17.67 -1.60 8.94
N THR A 139 -16.79 -1.76 7.95
CA THR A 139 -15.33 -1.71 8.14
C THR A 139 -14.87 -0.32 8.63
N LEU A 140 -15.43 0.76 8.05
CA LEU A 140 -15.11 2.12 8.48
C LEU A 140 -15.61 2.39 9.92
N GLU A 141 -16.84 1.96 10.25
CA GLU A 141 -17.42 2.12 11.58
C GLU A 141 -16.63 1.34 12.65
N GLU A 142 -16.20 0.11 12.36
CA GLU A 142 -15.33 -0.67 13.27
C GLU A 142 -14.01 0.04 13.54
N ILE A 143 -13.31 0.51 12.48
CA ILE A 143 -12.03 1.19 12.63
C ILE A 143 -12.18 2.46 13.46
N LEU A 144 -13.22 3.28 13.21
CA LEU A 144 -13.45 4.50 13.96
C LEU A 144 -13.86 4.24 15.42
N ALA A 145 -14.53 3.13 15.70
CA ALA A 145 -14.86 2.71 17.06
C ALA A 145 -13.61 2.26 17.83
N GLU A 146 -12.70 1.53 17.18
CA GLU A 146 -11.46 1.04 17.80
C GLU A 146 -10.39 2.14 17.94
N GLN A 147 -10.35 3.06 17.00
CA GLN A 147 -9.33 4.12 16.90
C GLN A 147 -10.01 5.48 16.71
N PRO A 148 -10.65 6.04 17.72
CA PRO A 148 -11.32 7.34 17.64
C PRO A 148 -10.33 8.45 17.22
N GLY A 149 -10.77 9.30 16.31
CA GLY A 149 -9.95 10.41 15.80
C GLY A 149 -9.06 10.03 14.60
N THR A 150 -9.11 8.79 14.10
CA THR A 150 -8.43 8.41 12.85
C THR A 150 -9.10 9.09 11.66
N GLU A 151 -8.31 9.68 10.78
CA GLU A 151 -8.75 10.13 9.46
C GLU A 151 -8.62 8.99 8.47
N ILE A 152 -9.76 8.54 7.92
CA ILE A 152 -9.79 7.43 6.96
C ILE A 152 -9.76 7.98 5.53
N PHE A 153 -8.89 7.40 4.72
CA PHE A 153 -8.76 7.63 3.28
C PHE A 153 -9.14 6.35 2.55
N LEU A 154 -10.32 6.32 1.94
CA LEU A 154 -10.81 5.17 1.18
C LEU A 154 -10.32 5.26 -0.26
N ILE A 155 -9.48 4.32 -0.67
CA ILE A 155 -8.85 4.29 -1.98
C ILE A 155 -9.69 3.47 -2.95
N VAL A 156 -10.05 4.09 -4.07
CA VAL A 156 -10.83 3.46 -5.15
C VAL A 156 -10.25 3.84 -6.51
N GLY A 157 -10.34 2.94 -7.48
CA GLY A 157 -10.10 3.28 -8.88
C GLY A 157 -11.25 4.12 -9.47
N ALA A 158 -10.99 4.85 -10.55
CA ALA A 158 -11.98 5.71 -11.21
C ALA A 158 -13.30 4.97 -11.56
N ASP A 159 -13.21 3.75 -12.08
CA ASP A 159 -14.40 2.94 -12.40
C ASP A 159 -15.24 2.59 -11.17
N THR A 160 -14.58 2.37 -10.04
CA THR A 160 -15.24 2.10 -8.76
C THR A 160 -15.88 3.36 -8.19
N ALA A 161 -15.18 4.50 -8.28
CA ALA A 161 -15.70 5.80 -7.86
C ALA A 161 -17.01 6.14 -8.59
N ASN A 162 -17.10 5.87 -9.90
CA ASN A 162 -18.30 6.08 -10.71
C ASN A 162 -19.51 5.22 -10.28
N ARG A 163 -19.29 4.16 -9.54
CA ARG A 163 -20.33 3.25 -9.04
C ARG A 163 -20.50 3.28 -7.53
N LEU A 164 -19.79 4.17 -6.82
CA LEU A 164 -19.80 4.22 -5.37
C LEU A 164 -21.18 4.49 -4.80
N GLU A 165 -22.03 5.24 -5.51
CA GLU A 165 -23.44 5.49 -5.13
C GLU A 165 -24.27 4.21 -4.98
N THR A 166 -23.86 3.09 -5.61
CA THR A 166 -24.54 1.80 -5.52
C THR A 166 -24.14 0.97 -4.30
N TRP A 167 -23.17 1.45 -3.52
CA TRP A 167 -22.71 0.73 -2.35
C TRP A 167 -23.69 0.79 -1.20
N HIS A 168 -23.66 -0.24 -0.35
CA HIS A 168 -24.47 -0.26 0.86
C HIS A 168 -24.13 0.96 1.74
N ARG A 169 -25.14 1.76 2.09
CA ARG A 169 -25.01 2.99 2.88
C ARG A 169 -23.94 3.95 2.31
N ALA A 170 -23.92 4.14 1.00
CA ALA A 170 -22.92 4.93 0.29
C ALA A 170 -22.70 6.34 0.87
N SER A 171 -23.77 6.99 1.32
CA SER A 171 -23.68 8.31 1.97
C SER A 171 -22.91 8.28 3.27
N ASP A 172 -23.01 7.19 4.06
CA ASP A 172 -22.23 7.01 5.28
C ASP A 172 -20.76 6.75 4.94
N VAL A 173 -20.46 5.95 3.92
CA VAL A 173 -19.09 5.74 3.43
C VAL A 173 -18.41 7.08 3.13
N VAL A 174 -19.09 7.95 2.37
CA VAL A 174 -18.59 9.29 2.01
C VAL A 174 -18.42 10.19 3.22
N ARG A 175 -19.35 10.13 4.17
CA ARG A 175 -19.29 10.94 5.40
C ARG A 175 -18.13 10.52 6.31
N LEU A 176 -17.86 9.22 6.41
CA LEU A 176 -16.88 8.63 7.32
C LEU A 176 -15.44 8.67 6.78
N SER A 177 -15.25 8.93 5.49
CA SER A 177 -13.91 8.87 4.88
C SER A 177 -13.65 10.03 3.91
N THR A 178 -12.38 10.23 3.58
CA THR A 178 -11.96 10.96 2.39
C THR A 178 -11.80 9.97 1.25
N ILE A 179 -12.45 10.21 0.11
CA ILE A 179 -12.37 9.31 -1.04
C ILE A 179 -11.10 9.65 -1.84
N VAL A 180 -10.21 8.69 -2.00
CA VAL A 180 -9.02 8.83 -2.83
C VAL A 180 -9.26 8.11 -4.16
N ILE A 181 -9.34 8.88 -5.25
CA ILE A 181 -9.55 8.33 -6.58
C ILE A 181 -8.20 8.16 -7.25
N VAL A 182 -7.83 6.90 -7.55
CA VAL A 182 -6.60 6.60 -8.28
C VAL A 182 -6.90 6.57 -9.77
N ASN A 183 -6.25 7.49 -10.49
CA ASN A 183 -6.35 7.62 -11.94
C ASN A 183 -5.09 7.05 -12.61
N ARG A 184 -5.29 6.36 -13.74
CA ARG A 184 -4.19 5.80 -14.56
C ARG A 184 -3.63 6.80 -15.57
N ASP A 185 -4.27 7.94 -15.71
CA ASP A 185 -3.83 9.07 -16.53
C ASP A 185 -4.38 10.38 -15.93
N ASP A 186 -3.80 11.51 -16.30
CA ASP A 186 -4.22 12.84 -15.81
C ASP A 186 -5.48 13.37 -16.51
N SER A 187 -6.06 12.61 -17.44
CA SER A 187 -7.07 13.12 -18.36
C SER A 187 -8.49 13.24 -17.79
N ASN A 188 -8.77 12.68 -16.60
CA ASN A 188 -10.14 12.66 -16.08
C ASN A 188 -10.19 12.82 -14.54
N ASN A 189 -9.87 14.02 -14.06
CA ASN A 189 -9.89 14.37 -12.63
C ASN A 189 -11.28 14.84 -12.13
N THR A 190 -12.35 14.61 -12.88
CA THR A 190 -13.69 15.03 -12.47
C THR A 190 -14.30 13.98 -11.55
N ALA A 191 -14.55 14.37 -10.31
CA ALA A 191 -15.28 13.51 -9.36
C ALA A 191 -16.70 13.24 -9.87
N PRO A 192 -17.22 12.00 -9.73
CA PRO A 192 -18.61 11.68 -10.06
C PRO A 192 -19.60 12.58 -9.34
N GLY A 193 -20.79 12.79 -9.94
CA GLY A 193 -21.81 13.69 -9.39
C GLY A 193 -22.20 13.37 -7.95
N PHE A 194 -22.23 12.11 -7.57
CA PHE A 194 -22.49 11.65 -6.20
C PHE A 194 -21.42 12.15 -5.19
N LEU A 195 -20.20 12.37 -5.63
CA LEU A 195 -19.08 12.84 -4.80
C LEU A 195 -18.88 14.34 -4.81
N ARG A 196 -19.79 15.13 -5.40
CA ARG A 196 -19.63 16.58 -5.56
C ARG A 196 -19.36 17.32 -4.24
N ASP A 197 -20.03 16.93 -3.17
CA ASP A 197 -19.91 17.54 -1.85
C ASP A 197 -19.05 16.71 -0.88
N ALA A 198 -18.37 15.68 -1.39
CA ALA A 198 -17.51 14.80 -0.63
C ALA A 198 -16.08 15.36 -0.50
N ARG A 199 -15.35 14.87 0.50
CA ARG A 199 -13.90 15.05 0.55
C ARG A 199 -13.26 14.10 -0.45
N VAL A 200 -12.70 14.64 -1.54
CA VAL A 200 -12.08 13.86 -2.61
C VAL A 200 -10.65 14.30 -2.83
N VAL A 201 -9.76 13.34 -2.99
CA VAL A 201 -8.37 13.52 -3.39
C VAL A 201 -8.13 12.70 -4.65
N ASN A 202 -7.59 13.31 -5.69
CA ASN A 202 -7.17 12.60 -6.89
C ASN A 202 -5.68 12.29 -6.80
N VAL A 203 -5.31 11.04 -7.09
CA VAL A 203 -3.94 10.56 -7.14
C VAL A 203 -3.67 9.99 -8.51
N SER A 204 -2.64 10.50 -9.18
CA SER A 204 -2.20 10.00 -10.47
C SER A 204 -1.07 8.98 -10.30
N MET A 205 -1.12 7.90 -11.05
CA MET A 205 -0.05 6.91 -11.11
C MET A 205 0.24 6.48 -12.54
N ASN A 206 1.47 6.08 -12.79
CA ASN A 206 1.80 5.47 -14.07
C ASN A 206 0.93 4.22 -14.30
N PRO A 207 0.36 4.03 -15.50
CA PRO A 207 -0.39 2.85 -15.83
C PRO A 207 0.44 1.58 -15.62
N VAL A 208 -0.13 0.61 -14.90
CA VAL A 208 0.41 -0.75 -14.79
C VAL A 208 -0.56 -1.66 -15.51
N ASP A 209 -0.13 -2.21 -16.64
CA ASP A 209 -0.97 -3.07 -17.46
C ASP A 209 -1.02 -4.49 -16.89
N VAL A 210 -1.78 -4.64 -15.81
CA VAL A 210 -2.00 -5.91 -15.12
C VAL A 210 -3.38 -5.95 -14.51
N SER A 211 -3.99 -7.13 -14.52
CA SER A 211 -5.24 -7.40 -13.80
C SER A 211 -5.25 -8.82 -13.22
N SER A 212 -6.02 -9.02 -12.14
CA SER A 212 -6.21 -10.36 -11.58
C SER A 212 -6.76 -11.34 -12.63
N SER A 213 -7.63 -10.89 -13.53
CA SER A 213 -8.17 -11.74 -14.61
C SER A 213 -7.08 -12.19 -15.57
N ALA A 214 -6.24 -11.26 -16.04
CA ALA A 214 -5.12 -11.58 -16.92
C ALA A 214 -4.14 -12.57 -16.27
N ILE A 215 -3.86 -12.41 -14.97
CA ILE A 215 -3.00 -13.36 -14.24
C ILE A 215 -3.62 -14.76 -14.20
N ARG A 216 -4.90 -14.88 -13.85
CA ARG A 216 -5.59 -16.18 -13.82
C ARG A 216 -5.59 -16.86 -15.18
N GLU A 217 -5.82 -16.11 -16.25
CA GLU A 217 -5.79 -16.61 -17.62
C GLU A 217 -4.37 -17.04 -18.03
N ALA A 218 -3.34 -16.30 -17.65
CA ALA A 218 -1.94 -16.67 -17.92
C ALA A 218 -1.58 -17.98 -17.20
N VAL A 219 -1.95 -18.12 -15.92
CA VAL A 219 -1.74 -19.37 -15.16
C VAL A 219 -2.48 -20.55 -15.82
N ALA A 220 -3.73 -20.36 -16.24
CA ALA A 220 -4.51 -21.40 -16.94
C ALA A 220 -3.85 -21.84 -18.25
N ARG A 221 -3.10 -20.96 -18.90
CA ARG A 221 -2.31 -21.26 -20.12
C ARG A 221 -0.88 -21.70 -19.83
N ALA A 222 -0.48 -21.89 -18.57
CA ALA A 222 0.87 -22.17 -18.13
C ALA A 222 1.90 -21.11 -18.60
N GLU A 223 1.48 -19.86 -18.73
CA GLU A 223 2.33 -18.70 -19.05
C GLU A 223 2.95 -18.11 -17.77
N SER A 224 4.12 -17.43 -17.90
CA SER A 224 4.76 -16.74 -16.76
C SER A 224 3.93 -15.56 -16.28
N ILE A 225 3.89 -15.38 -14.96
CA ILE A 225 3.25 -14.27 -14.27
C ILE A 225 4.26 -13.40 -13.48
N ASP A 226 5.56 -13.61 -13.68
CA ASP A 226 6.62 -13.01 -12.88
C ASP A 226 6.67 -11.48 -12.96
N SER A 227 6.24 -10.90 -14.09
CA SER A 227 6.12 -9.44 -14.25
C SER A 227 4.83 -8.85 -13.67
N ALA A 228 3.85 -9.69 -13.35
CA ALA A 228 2.51 -9.26 -12.96
C ALA A 228 2.32 -9.21 -11.43
N THR A 229 3.07 -10.02 -10.69
CA THR A 229 2.98 -10.08 -9.22
C THR A 229 4.35 -10.40 -8.59
N SER A 230 4.45 -10.42 -7.25
CA SER A 230 5.70 -10.78 -6.57
C SER A 230 6.01 -12.27 -6.70
N ALA A 231 7.29 -12.62 -6.60
CA ALA A 231 7.74 -14.02 -6.61
C ALA A 231 7.07 -14.84 -5.48
N SER A 232 6.86 -14.23 -4.31
CA SER A 232 6.17 -14.86 -3.17
C SER A 232 4.72 -15.17 -3.51
N VAL A 233 3.98 -14.23 -4.10
CA VAL A 233 2.59 -14.46 -4.56
C VAL A 233 2.55 -15.55 -5.64
N ALA A 234 3.48 -15.53 -6.60
CA ALA A 234 3.56 -16.55 -7.63
C ALA A 234 3.86 -17.96 -7.05
N SER A 235 4.63 -18.04 -5.96
CA SER A 235 4.85 -19.30 -5.22
C SER A 235 3.57 -19.82 -4.60
N ILE A 236 2.84 -18.98 -3.87
CA ILE A 236 1.56 -19.35 -3.24
C ILE A 236 0.56 -19.85 -4.29
N ILE A 237 0.47 -19.17 -5.45
CA ILE A 237 -0.38 -19.61 -6.57
C ILE A 237 -0.03 -21.05 -7.01
N ARG A 238 1.26 -21.35 -7.15
CA ARG A 238 1.73 -22.71 -7.53
C ARG A 238 1.46 -23.73 -6.44
N ASP A 239 1.80 -23.41 -5.19
CA ASP A 239 1.73 -24.33 -4.04
C ASP A 239 0.28 -24.76 -3.76
N HIS A 240 -0.67 -23.83 -3.94
CA HIS A 240 -2.11 -24.11 -3.84
C HIS A 240 -2.74 -24.57 -5.15
N SER A 241 -1.97 -24.73 -6.24
CA SER A 241 -2.48 -25.09 -7.58
C SER A 241 -3.64 -24.20 -8.05
N LEU A 242 -3.60 -22.91 -7.72
CA LEU A 242 -4.67 -21.96 -8.05
C LEU A 242 -4.71 -21.68 -9.54
N TYR A 243 -5.93 -21.44 -10.05
CA TYR A 243 -6.19 -20.99 -11.42
C TYR A 243 -5.71 -21.94 -12.54
N SER A 244 -5.22 -23.12 -12.21
CA SER A 244 -4.88 -24.15 -13.21
C SER A 244 -6.18 -24.65 -13.84
N GLY A 245 -6.31 -24.61 -15.16
CA GLY A 245 -7.53 -24.82 -15.95
C GLY A 245 -8.22 -26.20 -15.87
N THR A 246 -8.19 -26.86 -14.72
CA THR A 246 -8.85 -28.13 -14.42
C THR A 246 -9.81 -27.94 -13.24
N GLN A 247 -10.90 -27.17 -13.47
CA GLN A 247 -12.10 -27.25 -12.64
C GLN A 247 -13.33 -27.27 -13.55
#